data_1cc41c1d8d51f51caf2ad2197dedb370
#
_entry.id   1cc41c1d8d51f51caf2ad2197dedb370
#
_cell.length_a   1.000
_cell.length_b   1.000
_cell.length_c   1.000
_cell.angle_alpha   90.00
_cell.angle_beta   90.00
_cell.angle_gamma   90.00
#
_symmetry.space_group_name_H-M   'P 1'
#
loop_
_entity.id
_entity.type
_entity.pdbx_description
1 polymer ?
#
loop_
_entity_poly.entity_id
_entity_poly.type
_entity_poly.pdbx_seq_one_letter_code
_entity_poly.pdbx_strand_id
1 'polypeptide(L)'
;LSKAITYISYLKIDELLELQKPESTGPEHDEMLFIIIHQTYELWFKQLLHEAKELQKQLEAGNTHKALALLGRMRTIMKTCVGQVDILETMTPLQFNSFRGFLQSSSGFQSAQFREFEAILGRRDQAGVSADKKTGMGMAEHLIEGSPARKAVEAAMQKNSIWDSALYYFKKQGHKVPKELLKRNVSEQYLPNEELQEVLLKLHHKDQDAAAVCERLVDLDEGIQEWRYRHVKMVERTIGRKMGTGGSPGVDYLASTLFRPVFPDLWAIRSRF
;
A
#
# COMPACT_ATOMS: atom_id res chain seq x y z
N LEU A 1 -27.00 5.54 34.95
CA LEU A 1 -25.54 5.73 35.02
C LEU A 1 -24.91 5.07 33.80
N SER A 2 -24.31 5.83 32.90
CA SER A 2 -23.53 5.27 31.79
C SER A 2 -22.37 4.43 32.36
N LYS A 3 -22.24 3.20 31.90
CA LYS A 3 -21.13 2.32 32.29
C LYS A 3 -19.82 2.99 31.93
N ALA A 4 -18.91 3.18 32.89
CA ALA A 4 -17.61 3.80 32.61
C ALA A 4 -16.85 3.02 31.54
N ILE A 5 -16.26 3.74 30.59
CA ILE A 5 -15.45 3.13 29.54
C ILE A 5 -14.13 2.66 30.15
N THR A 6 -13.79 1.40 29.94
CA THR A 6 -12.52 0.78 30.37
C THR A 6 -11.64 0.52 29.14
N TYR A 7 -10.34 0.24 29.36
CA TYR A 7 -9.41 -0.18 28.30
C TYR A 7 -9.98 -1.35 27.48
N ILE A 8 -10.46 -2.39 28.14
CA ILE A 8 -11.03 -3.60 27.50
C ILE A 8 -12.25 -3.24 26.66
N SER A 9 -13.21 -2.50 27.25
CA SER A 9 -14.46 -2.17 26.55
C SER A 9 -14.26 -1.16 25.41
N TYR A 10 -13.30 -0.22 25.53
CA TYR A 10 -12.98 0.75 24.49
C TYR A 10 -12.32 0.10 23.28
N LEU A 11 -11.34 -0.75 23.52
CA LEU A 11 -10.57 -1.41 22.46
C LEU A 11 -11.21 -2.71 21.96
N LYS A 12 -12.30 -3.15 22.58
CA LYS A 12 -12.96 -4.41 22.22
C LYS A 12 -12.01 -5.61 22.29
N ILE A 13 -11.22 -5.67 23.38
CA ILE A 13 -10.13 -6.64 23.50
C ILE A 13 -10.67 -8.07 23.51
N ASP A 14 -11.74 -8.35 24.26
CA ASP A 14 -12.31 -9.70 24.35
C ASP A 14 -12.76 -10.17 22.96
N GLU A 15 -13.50 -9.34 22.23
CA GLU A 15 -13.96 -9.66 20.88
C GLU A 15 -12.79 -9.80 19.89
N LEU A 16 -11.75 -8.95 20.01
CA LEU A 16 -10.58 -9.00 19.15
C LEU A 16 -9.79 -10.31 19.31
N LEU A 17 -9.61 -10.77 20.56
CA LEU A 17 -8.83 -11.97 20.87
C LEU A 17 -9.58 -13.27 20.55
N GLU A 18 -10.86 -13.21 20.22
CA GLU A 18 -11.67 -14.34 19.77
C GLU A 18 -11.68 -14.53 18.23
N LEU A 19 -10.99 -13.65 17.49
CA LEU A 19 -10.98 -13.69 16.02
C LEU A 19 -9.91 -14.62 15.43
N GLN A 20 -9.00 -15.16 16.23
CA GLN A 20 -7.93 -16.04 15.80
C GLN A 20 -8.39 -17.50 15.89
N LYS A 21 -8.92 -18.03 14.77
CA LYS A 21 -9.47 -19.40 14.71
C LYS A 21 -8.72 -20.21 13.67
N PRO A 22 -7.81 -21.12 14.08
CA PRO A 22 -7.18 -22.07 13.18
C PRO A 22 -8.19 -22.98 12.49
N GLU A 23 -7.94 -23.29 11.21
CA GLU A 23 -8.76 -24.21 10.40
C GLU A 23 -8.18 -25.65 10.37
N SER A 24 -6.91 -25.82 10.76
CA SER A 24 -6.25 -27.12 10.78
C SER A 24 -6.84 -28.05 11.84
N THR A 25 -7.05 -29.31 11.46
CA THR A 25 -7.52 -30.36 12.38
C THR A 25 -6.34 -31.03 13.09
N GLY A 26 -6.29 -30.90 14.43
CA GLY A 26 -5.10 -31.18 15.23
C GLY A 26 -4.15 -29.99 15.13
N PRO A 27 -4.37 -28.93 15.95
CA PRO A 27 -3.96 -27.59 15.61
C PRO A 27 -2.46 -27.51 15.36
N GLU A 28 -2.11 -27.07 14.14
CA GLU A 28 -0.74 -26.75 13.77
C GLU A 28 -0.34 -25.46 14.49
N HIS A 29 0.70 -25.53 15.33
CA HIS A 29 1.11 -24.44 16.21
C HIS A 29 1.30 -23.12 15.47
N ASP A 30 1.93 -23.14 14.30
CA ASP A 30 2.34 -21.94 13.57
C ASP A 30 1.19 -21.31 12.77
N GLU A 31 0.05 -21.96 12.63
CA GLU A 31 -1.14 -21.37 12.00
C GLU A 31 -1.65 -20.15 12.79
N MET A 32 -1.55 -20.17 14.12
CA MET A 32 -1.90 -19.03 14.96
C MET A 32 -1.03 -17.81 14.63
N LEU A 33 0.29 -18.00 14.48
CA LEU A 33 1.20 -16.94 14.07
C LEU A 33 0.82 -16.37 12.69
N PHE A 34 0.51 -17.25 11.74
CA PHE A 34 0.08 -16.85 10.40
C PHE A 34 -1.18 -15.98 10.43
N ILE A 35 -2.20 -16.37 11.21
CA ILE A 35 -3.44 -15.61 11.37
C ILE A 35 -3.16 -14.24 11.97
N ILE A 36 -2.46 -14.17 13.11
CA ILE A 36 -2.19 -12.91 13.83
C ILE A 36 -1.40 -11.94 12.96
N ILE A 37 -0.37 -12.39 12.28
CA ILE A 37 0.44 -11.52 11.40
C ILE A 37 -0.40 -10.92 10.28
N HIS A 38 -1.26 -11.70 9.63
CA HIS A 38 -2.10 -11.18 8.56
C HIS A 38 -3.19 -10.23 9.07
N GLN A 39 -3.82 -10.54 10.21
CA GLN A 39 -4.76 -9.62 10.87
C GLN A 39 -4.07 -8.30 11.26
N THR A 40 -2.84 -8.37 11.76
CA THR A 40 -2.07 -7.16 12.12
C THR A 40 -1.74 -6.32 10.89
N TYR A 41 -1.37 -6.93 9.76
CA TYR A 41 -1.21 -6.21 8.49
C TYR A 41 -2.50 -5.52 8.05
N GLU A 42 -3.64 -6.19 8.12
CA GLU A 42 -4.93 -5.61 7.75
C GLU A 42 -5.30 -4.42 8.65
N LEU A 43 -4.97 -4.46 9.94
CA LEU A 43 -5.15 -3.33 10.86
C LEU A 43 -4.24 -2.15 10.50
N TRP A 44 -2.97 -2.41 10.13
CA TRP A 44 -2.07 -1.36 9.65
C TRP A 44 -2.51 -0.79 8.29
N PHE A 45 -3.00 -1.61 7.38
CA PHE A 45 -3.54 -1.13 6.10
C PHE A 45 -4.78 -0.25 6.31
N LYS A 46 -5.64 -0.59 7.26
CA LYS A 46 -6.76 0.25 7.68
C LYS A 46 -6.29 1.61 8.17
N GLN A 47 -5.25 1.65 9.01
CA GLN A 47 -4.67 2.90 9.50
C GLN A 47 -4.01 3.69 8.36
N LEU A 48 -3.25 3.04 7.48
CA LEU A 48 -2.65 3.70 6.31
C LEU A 48 -3.69 4.33 5.40
N LEU A 49 -4.81 3.65 5.16
CA LEU A 49 -5.93 4.19 4.39
C LEU A 49 -6.56 5.42 5.06
N HIS A 50 -6.69 5.40 6.39
CA HIS A 50 -7.18 6.53 7.17
C HIS A 50 -6.26 7.74 7.04
N GLU A 51 -4.95 7.56 7.25
CA GLU A 51 -3.95 8.62 7.11
C GLU A 51 -3.85 9.14 5.66
N ALA A 52 -3.90 8.25 4.66
CA ALA A 52 -3.81 8.62 3.26
C ALA A 52 -4.96 9.53 2.80
N LYS A 53 -6.19 9.20 3.22
CA LYS A 53 -7.36 10.02 2.93
C LYS A 53 -7.29 11.42 3.58
N GLU A 54 -6.75 11.51 4.78
CA GLU A 54 -6.51 12.79 5.44
C GLU A 54 -5.33 13.54 4.80
N LEU A 55 -4.25 12.84 4.42
CA LEU A 55 -3.12 13.42 3.71
C LEU A 55 -3.56 14.12 2.42
N GLN A 56 -4.40 13.48 1.61
CA GLN A 56 -4.93 14.08 0.39
C GLN A 56 -5.65 15.40 0.67
N LYS A 57 -6.53 15.45 1.68
CA LYS A 57 -7.22 16.68 2.08
C LYS A 57 -6.24 17.78 2.52
N GLN A 58 -5.22 17.42 3.29
CA GLN A 58 -4.25 18.40 3.80
C GLN A 58 -3.33 18.92 2.69
N LEU A 59 -2.92 18.08 1.74
CA LEU A 59 -2.20 18.49 0.53
C LEU A 59 -3.06 19.45 -0.31
N GLU A 60 -4.29 19.09 -0.62
CA GLU A 60 -5.21 19.93 -1.40
C GLU A 60 -5.58 21.23 -0.67
N ALA A 61 -5.57 21.23 0.66
CA ALA A 61 -5.72 22.42 1.47
C ALA A 61 -4.44 23.29 1.54
N GLY A 62 -3.28 22.81 1.10
CA GLY A 62 -1.99 23.49 1.17
C GLY A 62 -1.36 23.49 2.56
N ASN A 63 -1.69 22.53 3.41
CA ASN A 63 -1.33 22.45 4.82
C ASN A 63 -0.04 21.66 5.01
N THR A 64 1.12 22.29 4.81
CA THR A 64 2.45 21.67 4.86
C THR A 64 2.71 20.91 6.14
N HIS A 65 2.52 21.54 7.31
CA HIS A 65 2.83 20.89 8.60
C HIS A 65 2.02 19.61 8.83
N LYS A 66 0.72 19.64 8.51
CA LYS A 66 -0.11 18.45 8.66
C LYS A 66 0.26 17.38 7.65
N ALA A 67 0.56 17.75 6.40
CA ALA A 67 1.02 16.81 5.39
C ALA A 67 2.31 16.11 5.81
N LEU A 68 3.31 16.84 6.30
CA LEU A 68 4.57 16.30 6.81
C LEU A 68 4.37 15.34 7.99
N ALA A 69 3.49 15.68 8.93
CA ALA A 69 3.18 14.82 10.08
C ALA A 69 2.51 13.50 9.65
N LEU A 70 1.55 13.57 8.72
CA LEU A 70 0.86 12.39 8.18
C LEU A 70 1.81 11.49 7.39
N LEU A 71 2.63 12.06 6.50
CA LEU A 71 3.65 11.31 5.75
C LEU A 71 4.66 10.63 6.69
N GLY A 72 5.12 11.34 7.73
CA GLY A 72 6.00 10.78 8.74
C GLY A 72 5.38 9.58 9.46
N ARG A 73 4.10 9.66 9.82
CA ARG A 73 3.37 8.55 10.45
C ARG A 73 3.21 7.37 9.50
N MET A 74 2.79 7.61 8.25
CA MET A 74 2.64 6.56 7.24
C MET A 74 3.96 5.82 6.99
N ARG A 75 5.08 6.54 6.87
CA ARG A 75 6.42 5.96 6.77
C ARG A 75 6.74 5.07 7.97
N THR A 76 6.45 5.53 9.19
CA THR A 76 6.71 4.76 10.41
C THR A 76 5.88 3.47 10.45
N ILE A 77 4.61 3.53 10.05
CA ILE A 77 3.76 2.34 9.90
C ILE A 77 4.35 1.38 8.87
N MET A 78 4.80 1.88 7.70
CA MET A 78 5.44 1.02 6.70
C MET A 78 6.70 0.32 7.24
N LYS A 79 7.54 1.01 8.03
CA LYS A 79 8.68 0.37 8.71
C LYS A 79 8.26 -0.72 9.68
N THR A 80 7.15 -0.53 10.40
CA THR A 80 6.58 -1.56 11.27
C THR A 80 6.13 -2.77 10.43
N CYS A 81 5.47 -2.53 9.29
CA CYS A 81 5.08 -3.59 8.36
C CYS A 81 6.30 -4.37 7.83
N VAL A 82 7.39 -3.67 7.50
CA VAL A 82 8.67 -4.30 7.10
C VAL A 82 9.23 -5.17 8.22
N GLY A 83 9.30 -4.65 9.45
CA GLY A 83 9.80 -5.38 10.61
C GLY A 83 8.96 -6.62 10.97
N GLN A 84 7.67 -6.61 10.71
CA GLN A 84 6.80 -7.79 10.93
C GLN A 84 7.11 -8.96 10.00
N VAL A 85 7.74 -8.72 8.84
CA VAL A 85 8.21 -9.80 7.96
C VAL A 85 9.22 -10.68 8.68
N ASP A 86 10.09 -10.10 9.53
CA ASP A 86 11.08 -10.86 10.30
C ASP A 86 10.42 -11.91 11.22
N ILE A 87 9.27 -11.55 11.81
CA ILE A 87 8.51 -12.48 12.65
C ILE A 87 7.93 -13.62 11.79
N LEU A 88 7.35 -13.31 10.64
CA LEU A 88 6.78 -14.32 9.74
C LEU A 88 7.88 -15.24 9.18
N GLU A 89 9.07 -14.72 8.92
CA GLU A 89 10.23 -15.49 8.45
C GLU A 89 10.83 -16.46 9.49
N THR A 90 10.40 -16.39 10.75
CA THR A 90 10.73 -17.44 11.74
C THR A 90 10.04 -18.75 11.44
N MET A 91 8.94 -18.74 10.69
CA MET A 91 8.25 -19.93 10.23
C MET A 91 9.00 -20.62 9.10
N THR A 92 9.37 -21.87 9.28
CA THR A 92 10.05 -22.67 8.26
C THR A 92 9.08 -23.12 7.15
N PRO A 93 9.58 -23.48 5.95
CA PRO A 93 8.76 -24.06 4.89
C PRO A 93 7.96 -25.30 5.31
N LEU A 94 8.53 -26.13 6.18
CA LEU A 94 7.84 -27.34 6.67
C LEU A 94 6.66 -26.99 7.59
N GLN A 95 6.87 -26.04 8.48
CA GLN A 95 5.81 -25.54 9.38
C GLN A 95 4.67 -24.88 8.58
N PHE A 96 4.99 -24.06 7.58
CA PHE A 96 3.96 -23.50 6.71
C PHE A 96 3.21 -24.60 5.91
N ASN A 97 3.93 -25.58 5.38
CA ASN A 97 3.32 -26.63 4.58
C ASN A 97 2.39 -27.56 5.41
N SER A 98 2.56 -27.65 6.75
CA SER A 98 1.72 -28.49 7.59
C SER A 98 0.26 -28.03 7.62
N PHE A 99 0.01 -26.73 7.55
CA PHE A 99 -1.37 -26.19 7.51
C PHE A 99 -1.76 -25.54 6.18
N ARG A 100 -0.83 -25.38 5.22
CA ARG A 100 -1.10 -24.72 3.94
C ARG A 100 -2.31 -25.28 3.20
N GLY A 101 -2.54 -26.59 3.28
CA GLY A 101 -3.68 -27.25 2.63
C GLY A 101 -5.04 -26.77 3.14
N PHE A 102 -5.11 -26.33 4.40
CA PHE A 102 -6.34 -25.82 5.01
C PHE A 102 -6.67 -24.39 4.56
N LEU A 103 -5.69 -23.63 4.02
CA LEU A 103 -5.91 -22.29 3.51
C LEU A 103 -6.74 -22.25 2.22
N GLN A 104 -6.92 -23.36 1.54
CA GLN A 104 -7.70 -23.50 0.31
C GLN A 104 -7.35 -22.42 -0.74
N SER A 105 -8.30 -21.57 -1.11
CA SER A 105 -8.14 -20.48 -2.07
C SER A 105 -7.74 -19.15 -1.43
N SER A 106 -7.51 -19.09 -0.10
CA SER A 106 -7.10 -17.84 0.55
C SER A 106 -5.75 -17.36 0.02
N SER A 107 -5.66 -16.10 -0.36
CA SER A 107 -4.46 -15.51 -0.93
C SER A 107 -4.32 -14.06 -0.50
N GLY A 108 -3.09 -13.61 -0.23
CA GLY A 108 -2.78 -12.20 0.04
C GLY A 108 -3.18 -11.25 -1.12
N PHE A 109 -3.38 -11.76 -2.33
CA PHE A 109 -3.95 -10.99 -3.44
C PHE A 109 -5.37 -10.49 -3.16
N GLN A 110 -6.08 -11.13 -2.24
CA GLN A 110 -7.44 -10.78 -1.82
C GLN A 110 -7.48 -9.70 -0.73
N SER A 111 -6.34 -9.17 -0.28
CA SER A 111 -6.31 -8.02 0.63
C SER A 111 -6.86 -6.78 -0.08
N ALA A 112 -8.14 -6.51 0.11
CA ALA A 112 -8.80 -5.37 -0.48
C ALA A 112 -8.25 -4.04 0.04
N GLN A 113 -7.89 -3.96 1.32
CA GLN A 113 -7.32 -2.75 1.91
C GLN A 113 -5.96 -2.41 1.31
N PHE A 114 -5.12 -3.42 1.07
CA PHE A 114 -3.85 -3.18 0.39
C PHE A 114 -4.05 -2.72 -1.06
N ARG A 115 -5.01 -3.32 -1.80
CA ARG A 115 -5.35 -2.89 -3.16
C ARG A 115 -5.91 -1.46 -3.18
N GLU A 116 -6.80 -1.10 -2.24
CA GLU A 116 -7.31 0.27 -2.10
C GLU A 116 -6.15 1.25 -1.80
N PHE A 117 -5.21 0.87 -0.94
CA PHE A 117 -4.05 1.68 -0.63
C PHE A 117 -3.16 1.90 -1.87
N GLU A 118 -2.86 0.85 -2.64
CA GLU A 118 -2.12 0.97 -3.91
C GLU A 118 -2.84 1.91 -4.90
N ALA A 119 -4.18 1.85 -4.97
CA ALA A 119 -4.96 2.75 -5.81
C ALA A 119 -4.87 4.21 -5.34
N ILE A 120 -4.94 4.46 -4.04
CA ILE A 120 -4.77 5.81 -3.46
C ILE A 120 -3.34 6.35 -3.68
N LEU A 121 -2.35 5.48 -3.69
CA LEU A 121 -0.98 5.87 -4.04
C LEU A 121 -0.82 6.26 -5.52
N GLY A 122 -1.67 5.77 -6.40
CA GLY A 122 -1.65 6.14 -7.83
C GLY A 122 -1.55 4.97 -8.79
N ARG A 123 -1.53 3.74 -8.30
CA ARG A 123 -1.55 2.55 -9.17
C ARG A 123 -2.91 2.43 -9.88
N ARG A 124 -2.87 2.17 -11.19
CA ARG A 124 -4.05 2.11 -12.08
C ARG A 124 -4.00 0.87 -12.98
N ASP A 125 -3.67 -0.28 -12.41
CA ASP A 125 -3.66 -1.53 -13.15
C ASP A 125 -5.09 -1.93 -13.57
N GLN A 126 -5.37 -1.83 -14.86
CA GLN A 126 -6.62 -2.30 -15.46
C GLN A 126 -6.42 -3.66 -16.11
N ALA A 127 -7.49 -4.42 -16.25
CA ALA A 127 -7.49 -5.68 -16.99
C ALA A 127 -6.88 -5.50 -18.39
N GLY A 128 -5.96 -6.37 -18.75
CA GLY A 128 -5.32 -6.37 -20.07
C GLY A 128 -4.24 -5.33 -20.31
N VAL A 129 -4.02 -4.37 -19.42
CA VAL A 129 -3.10 -3.24 -19.69
C VAL A 129 -1.78 -3.33 -18.93
N SER A 130 -1.72 -3.91 -17.73
CA SER A 130 -0.47 -3.69 -17.03
C SER A 130 0.09 -4.77 -16.15
N ALA A 131 -0.63 -5.45 -15.35
CA ALA A 131 0.10 -5.99 -14.24
C ALA A 131 0.40 -7.46 -14.31
N ASP A 132 -0.50 -8.23 -14.76
CA ASP A 132 -0.26 -9.64 -14.92
C ASP A 132 -0.43 -10.07 -16.37
N LYS A 133 0.68 -10.01 -17.10
CA LYS A 133 0.71 -10.52 -18.49
C LYS A 133 0.33 -12.00 -18.60
N LYS A 134 0.34 -12.76 -17.50
CA LYS A 134 -0.04 -14.19 -17.48
C LYS A 134 -1.53 -14.38 -17.21
N THR A 135 -2.13 -13.59 -16.32
CA THR A 135 -3.55 -13.72 -16.00
C THR A 135 -4.42 -12.65 -16.66
N GLY A 136 -3.83 -11.53 -17.10
CA GLY A 136 -4.56 -10.39 -17.65
C GLY A 136 -5.51 -9.72 -16.65
N MET A 137 -5.43 -10.08 -15.38
CA MET A 137 -6.34 -9.60 -14.33
C MET A 137 -5.87 -8.26 -13.78
N GLY A 138 -6.80 -7.33 -13.66
CA GLY A 138 -6.61 -6.06 -13.01
C GLY A 138 -6.60 -6.18 -11.47
N MET A 139 -6.21 -5.10 -10.82
CA MET A 139 -6.01 -5.04 -9.37
C MET A 139 -7.27 -5.38 -8.56
N ALA A 140 -8.46 -5.01 -9.04
CA ALA A 140 -9.73 -5.29 -8.40
C ALA A 140 -10.32 -6.67 -8.72
N GLU A 141 -9.84 -7.32 -9.77
CA GLU A 141 -10.43 -8.57 -10.29
C GLU A 141 -10.12 -9.79 -9.43
N HIS A 142 -9.14 -9.68 -8.52
CA HIS A 142 -8.86 -10.69 -7.48
C HIS A 142 -9.91 -10.70 -6.36
N LEU A 143 -10.83 -9.72 -6.35
CA LEU A 143 -11.87 -9.57 -5.35
C LEU A 143 -13.22 -10.05 -5.91
N ILE A 144 -14.08 -10.53 -5.02
CA ILE A 144 -15.42 -11.02 -5.38
C ILE A 144 -16.20 -9.91 -6.09
N GLU A 145 -16.71 -10.21 -7.27
CA GLU A 145 -17.51 -9.29 -8.08
C GLU A 145 -18.71 -8.74 -7.28
N GLY A 146 -18.95 -7.43 -7.38
CA GLY A 146 -20.02 -6.75 -6.68
C GLY A 146 -19.85 -6.58 -5.17
N SER A 147 -18.77 -7.16 -4.58
CA SER A 147 -18.50 -7.01 -3.14
C SER A 147 -18.22 -5.56 -2.75
N PRO A 148 -18.49 -5.15 -1.49
CA PRO A 148 -18.11 -3.84 -0.98
C PRO A 148 -16.60 -3.58 -1.10
N ALA A 149 -15.79 -4.61 -0.90
CA ALA A 149 -14.33 -4.58 -1.01
C ALA A 149 -13.88 -4.21 -2.44
N ARG A 150 -14.42 -4.89 -3.46
CA ARG A 150 -14.11 -4.58 -4.87
C ARG A 150 -14.57 -3.17 -5.25
N LYS A 151 -15.78 -2.78 -4.87
CA LYS A 151 -16.31 -1.43 -5.10
C LYS A 151 -15.42 -0.33 -4.49
N ALA A 152 -14.84 -0.57 -3.30
CA ALA A 152 -13.94 0.38 -2.66
C ALA A 152 -12.66 0.59 -3.47
N VAL A 153 -12.05 -0.49 -3.98
CA VAL A 153 -10.85 -0.43 -4.83
C VAL A 153 -11.16 0.28 -6.16
N GLU A 154 -12.25 -0.11 -6.84
CA GLU A 154 -12.68 0.51 -8.09
C GLU A 154 -12.97 2.00 -7.91
N ALA A 155 -13.64 2.38 -6.81
CA ALA A 155 -13.90 3.79 -6.48
C ALA A 155 -12.62 4.57 -6.17
N ALA A 156 -11.63 3.96 -5.55
CA ALA A 156 -10.33 4.60 -5.30
C ALA A 156 -9.57 4.87 -6.61
N MET A 157 -9.64 3.95 -7.57
CA MET A 157 -9.03 4.14 -8.90
C MET A 157 -9.65 5.28 -9.72
N GLN A 158 -10.88 5.70 -9.41
CA GLN A 158 -11.57 6.80 -10.09
C GLN A 158 -11.38 8.17 -9.39
N LYS A 159 -10.57 8.24 -8.33
CA LYS A 159 -10.31 9.46 -7.57
C LYS A 159 -8.86 9.90 -7.70
N ASN A 160 -8.59 11.14 -7.30
CA ASN A 160 -7.23 11.63 -7.16
C ASN A 160 -6.38 10.65 -6.35
N SER A 161 -5.16 10.42 -6.80
CA SER A 161 -4.13 9.75 -6.01
C SER A 161 -3.47 10.75 -5.04
N ILE A 162 -2.60 10.26 -4.15
CA ILE A 162 -1.73 11.12 -3.34
C ILE A 162 -0.87 12.01 -4.24
N TRP A 163 -0.40 11.50 -5.40
CA TRP A 163 0.37 12.30 -6.34
C TRP A 163 -0.46 13.44 -6.95
N ASP A 164 -1.69 13.15 -7.38
CA ASP A 164 -2.59 14.19 -7.88
C ASP A 164 -2.82 15.28 -6.82
N SER A 165 -3.06 14.89 -5.57
CA SER A 165 -3.22 15.83 -4.45
C SER A 165 -1.94 16.64 -4.18
N ALA A 166 -0.76 16.03 -4.36
CA ALA A 166 0.53 16.74 -4.28
C ALA A 166 0.69 17.78 -5.39
N LEU A 167 0.25 17.49 -6.61
CA LEU A 167 0.25 18.48 -7.71
C LEU A 167 -0.63 19.70 -7.37
N TYR A 168 -1.79 19.49 -6.76
CA TYR A 168 -2.63 20.59 -6.25
C TYR A 168 -1.94 21.35 -5.13
N TYR A 169 -1.24 20.67 -4.22
CA TYR A 169 -0.43 21.29 -3.19
C TYR A 169 0.62 22.22 -3.79
N PHE A 170 1.47 21.73 -4.72
CA PHE A 170 2.51 22.53 -5.36
C PHE A 170 1.92 23.76 -6.07
N LYS A 171 0.82 23.60 -6.77
CA LYS A 171 0.11 24.73 -7.39
C LYS A 171 -0.32 25.75 -6.34
N LYS A 172 -0.84 25.30 -5.20
CA LYS A 172 -1.32 26.19 -4.12
C LYS A 172 -0.19 26.94 -3.44
N GLN A 173 1.01 26.33 -3.38
CA GLN A 173 2.25 27.00 -2.92
C GLN A 173 2.82 27.98 -3.97
N GLY A 174 2.17 28.15 -5.10
CA GLY A 174 2.58 29.12 -6.13
C GLY A 174 3.47 28.57 -7.25
N HIS A 175 3.72 27.24 -7.26
CA HIS A 175 4.51 26.61 -8.32
C HIS A 175 3.70 26.41 -9.60
N LYS A 176 4.35 26.54 -10.75
CA LYS A 176 3.72 26.45 -12.08
C LYS A 176 3.56 25.00 -12.54
N VAL A 177 2.69 24.25 -11.87
CA VAL A 177 2.37 22.88 -12.28
C VAL A 177 1.69 22.89 -13.67
N PRO A 178 2.10 22.01 -14.62
CA PRO A 178 1.47 21.90 -15.94
C PRO A 178 -0.04 21.68 -15.84
N LYS A 179 -0.80 22.44 -16.63
CA LYS A 179 -2.29 22.44 -16.55
C LYS A 179 -2.89 21.10 -16.96
N GLU A 180 -2.27 20.42 -17.89
CA GLU A 180 -2.69 19.09 -18.36
C GLU A 180 -2.63 18.05 -17.25
N LEU A 181 -1.63 18.12 -16.36
CA LEU A 181 -1.52 17.21 -15.21
C LEU A 181 -2.62 17.44 -14.18
N LEU A 182 -3.03 18.70 -13.99
CA LEU A 182 -4.13 19.06 -13.09
C LEU A 182 -5.53 18.69 -13.64
N LYS A 183 -5.61 18.36 -14.93
CA LYS A 183 -6.86 18.01 -15.62
C LYS A 183 -6.84 16.61 -16.22
N ARG A 184 -5.78 15.83 -15.94
CA ARG A 184 -5.64 14.49 -16.47
C ARG A 184 -6.81 13.59 -16.09
N ASN A 185 -7.03 12.54 -16.85
CA ASN A 185 -7.92 11.46 -16.44
C ASN A 185 -7.25 10.68 -15.30
N VAL A 186 -7.75 10.84 -14.07
CA VAL A 186 -7.18 10.20 -12.87
C VAL A 186 -7.38 8.69 -12.83
N SER A 187 -8.26 8.14 -13.68
CA SER A 187 -8.45 6.69 -13.82
C SER A 187 -7.35 6.01 -14.66
N GLU A 188 -6.52 6.80 -15.32
CA GLU A 188 -5.37 6.33 -16.10
C GLU A 188 -4.09 6.37 -15.27
N GLN A 189 -3.15 5.46 -15.61
CA GLN A 189 -1.83 5.44 -14.97
C GLN A 189 -1.12 6.77 -15.21
N TYR A 190 -0.55 7.35 -14.15
CA TYR A 190 0.30 8.53 -14.25
C TYR A 190 1.60 8.20 -15.01
N LEU A 191 1.99 9.05 -15.91
CA LEU A 191 3.25 8.97 -16.64
C LEU A 191 4.16 10.14 -16.25
N PRO A 192 5.50 9.93 -16.13
CA PRO A 192 6.45 11.00 -15.85
C PRO A 192 6.32 12.17 -16.84
N ASN A 193 6.53 13.40 -16.35
CA ASN A 193 6.40 14.62 -17.13
C ASN A 193 7.62 15.53 -16.96
N GLU A 194 8.34 15.78 -18.05
CA GLU A 194 9.58 16.57 -18.02
C GLU A 194 9.36 18.03 -17.59
N GLU A 195 8.24 18.65 -17.97
CA GLU A 195 7.94 20.03 -17.56
C GLU A 195 7.71 20.10 -16.05
N LEU A 196 7.03 19.11 -15.47
CA LEU A 196 6.88 18.99 -14.01
C LEU A 196 8.24 18.80 -13.32
N GLN A 197 9.13 17.98 -13.89
CA GLN A 197 10.48 17.77 -13.32
C GLN A 197 11.27 19.08 -13.25
N GLU A 198 11.17 19.96 -14.24
CA GLU A 198 11.75 21.31 -14.19
C GLU A 198 11.16 22.17 -13.05
N VAL A 199 9.86 22.05 -12.80
CA VAL A 199 9.20 22.73 -11.69
C VAL A 199 9.70 22.20 -10.36
N LEU A 200 9.81 20.87 -10.22
CA LEU A 200 10.27 20.21 -8.99
C LEU A 200 11.73 20.56 -8.66
N LEU A 201 12.62 20.62 -9.66
CA LEU A 201 14.00 21.09 -9.48
C LEU A 201 14.05 22.52 -8.92
N LYS A 202 13.31 23.43 -9.55
CA LYS A 202 13.24 24.83 -9.09
C LYS A 202 12.65 24.93 -7.68
N LEU A 203 11.65 24.12 -7.35
CA LEU A 203 11.02 24.04 -6.05
C LEU A 203 12.04 23.65 -4.98
N HIS A 204 12.83 22.60 -5.20
CA HIS A 204 13.85 22.15 -4.25
C HIS A 204 14.89 23.24 -3.89
N HIS A 205 15.21 24.12 -4.84
CA HIS A 205 16.15 25.23 -4.60
C HIS A 205 15.52 26.46 -3.91
N LYS A 206 14.19 26.65 -4.02
CA LYS A 206 13.55 27.92 -3.66
C LYS A 206 12.52 27.82 -2.54
N ASP A 207 11.99 26.64 -2.26
CA ASP A 207 10.90 26.42 -1.32
C ASP A 207 11.19 25.20 -0.46
N GLN A 208 11.78 25.47 0.72
CA GLN A 208 12.17 24.42 1.66
C GLN A 208 10.99 23.60 2.17
N ASP A 209 9.82 24.20 2.33
CA ASP A 209 8.62 23.53 2.82
C ASP A 209 8.07 22.56 1.78
N ALA A 210 7.97 22.99 0.53
CA ALA A 210 7.53 22.13 -0.55
C ALA A 210 8.58 21.04 -0.86
N ALA A 211 9.87 21.35 -0.78
CA ALA A 211 10.93 20.36 -0.89
C ALA A 211 10.84 19.29 0.20
N ALA A 212 10.57 19.70 1.46
CA ALA A 212 10.37 18.76 2.54
C ALA A 212 9.20 17.81 2.30
N VAL A 213 8.10 18.29 1.71
CA VAL A 213 6.98 17.41 1.29
C VAL A 213 7.43 16.41 0.23
N CYS A 214 8.19 16.84 -0.80
CA CYS A 214 8.76 15.96 -1.81
C CYS A 214 9.63 14.87 -1.18
N GLU A 215 10.53 15.23 -0.26
CA GLU A 215 11.41 14.26 0.41
C GLU A 215 10.59 13.25 1.24
N ARG A 216 9.54 13.67 1.94
CA ARG A 216 8.67 12.75 2.68
C ARG A 216 7.85 11.84 1.77
N LEU A 217 7.47 12.30 0.58
CA LEU A 217 6.84 11.43 -0.43
C LEU A 217 7.82 10.36 -0.93
N VAL A 218 9.08 10.72 -1.17
CA VAL A 218 10.14 9.77 -1.53
C VAL A 218 10.38 8.77 -0.40
N ASP A 219 10.47 9.22 0.84
CA ASP A 219 10.59 8.35 2.03
C ASP A 219 9.45 7.31 2.11
N LEU A 220 8.23 7.73 1.78
CA LEU A 220 7.07 6.83 1.76
C LEU A 220 7.17 5.81 0.62
N ASP A 221 7.53 6.26 -0.58
CA ASP A 221 7.71 5.39 -1.76
C ASP A 221 8.80 4.35 -1.52
N GLU A 222 9.94 4.77 -0.97
CA GLU A 222 11.03 3.87 -0.57
C GLU A 222 10.53 2.81 0.42
N GLY A 223 9.80 3.21 1.46
CA GLY A 223 9.25 2.28 2.45
C GLY A 223 8.28 1.25 1.84
N ILE A 224 7.51 1.63 0.83
CA ILE A 224 6.63 0.72 0.10
C ILE A 224 7.45 -0.26 -0.74
N GLN A 225 8.50 0.20 -1.41
CA GLN A 225 9.38 -0.65 -2.22
C GLN A 225 10.17 -1.62 -1.33
N GLU A 226 10.65 -1.18 -0.17
CA GLU A 226 11.29 -2.02 0.83
C GLU A 226 10.34 -3.13 1.31
N TRP A 227 9.09 -2.78 1.66
CA TRP A 227 8.09 -3.76 2.05
C TRP A 227 7.83 -4.78 0.94
N ARG A 228 7.68 -4.33 -0.32
CA ARG A 228 7.50 -5.24 -1.46
C ARG A 228 8.68 -6.19 -1.63
N TYR A 229 9.90 -5.69 -1.54
CA TYR A 229 11.10 -6.50 -1.64
C TYR A 229 11.15 -7.58 -0.55
N ARG A 230 10.94 -7.19 0.72
CA ARG A 230 10.93 -8.12 1.84
C ARG A 230 9.82 -9.16 1.69
N HIS A 231 8.63 -8.74 1.24
CA HIS A 231 7.52 -9.66 0.98
C HIS A 231 7.85 -10.68 -0.13
N VAL A 232 8.45 -10.25 -1.24
CA VAL A 232 8.90 -11.14 -2.31
C VAL A 232 9.88 -12.18 -1.75
N LYS A 233 10.88 -11.75 -0.97
CA LYS A 233 11.89 -12.64 -0.39
C LYS A 233 11.30 -13.60 0.63
N MET A 234 10.38 -13.17 1.44
CA MET A 234 9.67 -14.01 2.39
C MET A 234 8.87 -15.10 1.66
N VAL A 235 8.11 -14.74 0.62
CA VAL A 235 7.35 -15.73 -0.19
C VAL A 235 8.29 -16.72 -0.88
N GLU A 236 9.39 -16.24 -1.52
CA GLU A 236 10.39 -17.10 -2.15
C GLU A 236 11.01 -18.08 -1.16
N ARG A 237 11.32 -17.62 0.04
CA ARG A 237 11.90 -18.40 1.12
C ARG A 237 10.94 -19.48 1.66
N THR A 238 9.62 -19.19 1.69
CA THR A 238 8.62 -20.07 2.29
C THR A 238 8.09 -21.10 1.32
N ILE A 239 7.79 -20.72 0.07
CA ILE A 239 7.16 -21.60 -0.92
C ILE A 239 7.99 -21.78 -2.20
N GLY A 240 9.13 -21.10 -2.33
CA GLY A 240 9.92 -21.08 -3.54
C GLY A 240 9.14 -20.54 -4.72
N ARG A 241 9.32 -21.11 -5.89
CA ARG A 241 8.61 -20.72 -7.13
C ARG A 241 7.29 -21.46 -7.34
N LYS A 242 6.73 -22.07 -6.30
CA LYS A 242 5.42 -22.70 -6.38
C LYS A 242 4.34 -21.63 -6.57
N MET A 243 3.23 -22.03 -7.19
CA MET A 243 2.04 -21.17 -7.25
C MET A 243 1.54 -20.86 -5.84
N GLY A 244 1.06 -19.64 -5.66
CA GLY A 244 0.41 -19.24 -4.40
C GLY A 244 -0.89 -20.01 -4.17
N THR A 245 -1.38 -19.99 -2.92
CA THR A 245 -2.66 -20.54 -2.55
C THR A 245 -3.79 -19.96 -3.39
N GLY A 246 -4.53 -19.73 -3.92
CA GLY A 246 -5.47 -19.04 -4.81
C GLY A 246 -5.07 -18.98 -6.26
N GLY A 247 -4.08 -19.80 -6.70
CA GLY A 247 -3.67 -19.89 -8.10
C GLY A 247 -2.91 -18.67 -8.63
N SER A 248 -2.43 -17.81 -7.76
CA SER A 248 -1.63 -16.65 -8.17
C SER A 248 -0.26 -17.06 -8.71
N PRO A 249 0.33 -16.26 -9.65
CA PRO A 249 1.61 -16.61 -10.29
C PRO A 249 2.83 -16.59 -9.33
N GLY A 250 2.62 -16.34 -8.04
CA GLY A 250 3.66 -16.46 -7.02
C GLY A 250 4.75 -15.40 -7.11
N VAL A 251 5.99 -15.80 -6.85
CA VAL A 251 7.16 -14.91 -6.71
C VAL A 251 7.44 -14.10 -7.98
N ASP A 252 7.29 -14.68 -9.17
CA ASP A 252 7.62 -13.99 -10.43
C ASP A 252 6.72 -12.77 -10.66
N TYR A 253 5.44 -12.85 -10.32
CA TYR A 253 4.55 -11.70 -10.37
C TYR A 253 4.94 -10.65 -9.34
N LEU A 254 5.15 -11.04 -8.09
CA LEU A 254 5.53 -10.12 -7.02
C LEU A 254 6.84 -9.40 -7.37
N ALA A 255 7.83 -10.12 -7.91
CA ALA A 255 9.10 -9.53 -8.38
C ALA A 255 8.88 -8.50 -9.49
N SER A 256 7.90 -8.69 -10.37
CA SER A 256 7.58 -7.71 -11.43
C SER A 256 7.06 -6.39 -10.91
N THR A 257 6.63 -6.32 -9.66
CA THR A 257 6.16 -5.08 -9.00
C THR A 257 7.28 -4.29 -8.32
N LEU A 258 8.48 -4.86 -8.21
CA LEU A 258 9.66 -4.18 -7.67
C LEU A 258 10.13 -3.07 -8.62
N PHE A 259 10.81 -2.07 -8.06
CA PHE A 259 11.39 -0.94 -8.80
C PHE A 259 10.38 -0.13 -9.63
N ARG A 260 9.10 -0.18 -9.26
CA ARG A 260 8.05 0.67 -9.83
C ARG A 260 7.72 1.77 -8.84
N PRO A 261 8.32 2.97 -8.97
CA PRO A 261 8.07 4.05 -8.05
C PRO A 261 6.63 4.56 -8.16
N VAL A 262 6.10 4.99 -7.03
CA VAL A 262 4.77 5.59 -6.94
C VAL A 262 4.80 7.05 -7.40
N PHE A 263 5.92 7.75 -7.14
CA PHE A 263 6.13 9.15 -7.47
C PHE A 263 7.31 9.31 -8.46
N PRO A 264 7.15 8.88 -9.73
CA PRO A 264 8.27 8.68 -10.64
C PRO A 264 9.04 9.96 -10.96
N ASP A 265 8.40 11.13 -11.01
CA ASP A 265 9.10 12.40 -11.29
C ASP A 265 10.05 12.80 -10.17
N LEU A 266 9.73 12.47 -8.91
CA LEU A 266 10.62 12.72 -7.77
C LEU A 266 11.91 11.88 -7.85
N TRP A 267 11.81 10.67 -8.38
CA TRP A 267 12.97 9.82 -8.63
C TRP A 267 13.76 10.26 -9.86
N ALA A 268 13.07 10.66 -10.92
CA ALA A 268 13.70 11.10 -12.17
C ALA A 268 14.61 12.32 -12.00
N ILE A 269 14.26 13.25 -11.11
CA ILE A 269 15.06 14.46 -10.88
C ILE A 269 16.33 14.22 -10.04
N ARG A 270 16.50 13.05 -9.39
CA ARG A 270 17.63 12.82 -8.48
C ARG A 270 19.00 12.98 -9.13
N SER A 271 19.14 12.56 -10.37
CA SER A 271 20.39 12.71 -11.13
C SER A 271 20.62 14.12 -11.72
N ARG A 272 19.72 15.06 -11.44
CA ARG A 272 19.73 16.42 -12.00
C ARG A 272 20.01 17.52 -10.97
N PHE A 273 20.22 17.13 -9.71
CA PHE A 273 20.66 18.02 -8.62
C PHE A 273 22.14 18.39 -8.74
#